data_efa9a392e853ce62c4f1c9a3821b70e9
#
_entry.id   efa9a392e853ce62c4f1c9a3821b70e9
#
_cell.length_a   1.000
_cell.length_b   1.000
_cell.length_c   1.000
_cell.angle_alpha   90.00
_cell.angle_beta   90.00
_cell.angle_gamma   90.00
#
_symmetry.space_group_name_H-M   'P 1'
#
loop_
_entity.id
_entity.type
_entity.pdbx_description
1 polymer ?
#
loop_
_entity_poly.entity_id
_entity_poly.type
_entity_poly.pdbx_seq_one_letter_code
_entity_poly.pdbx_strand_id
1 'polypeptide(L)'
;MDIQMLGFLVFFGFMAAFIDSVVGGGGLISIPALLWTGLPPVTVLGTNKAAAVMGALTSFVAFVRSGRVDMWLIKRLFPLSLLGSGFGVLAVRMVPPDILRPLVVVMLIAVLVYSVLKKDWGRENHYAGLSARLLLLSCLVSFSFGFYDGFFGPGTGSFLLFAFLLVGFDFLGAAANARALNFASNISAAVLFTYFGLVDFSYAIPMGLAMIAGAWCGARMALSRGTGYVRPLFILMTTVLIGKQLVDLFK
;
A
#
# COMPACT_ATOMS: atom_id res chain seq x y z
N MET A 1 -14.86 -11.02 -20.37
CA MET A 1 -15.29 -10.36 -19.11
C MET A 1 -16.68 -9.80 -19.31
N ASP A 2 -17.62 -10.14 -18.41
CA ASP A 2 -18.97 -9.60 -18.42
C ASP A 2 -18.96 -8.11 -18.03
N ILE A 3 -19.93 -7.32 -18.56
CA ILE A 3 -20.02 -5.88 -18.30
C ILE A 3 -20.27 -5.56 -16.82
N GLN A 4 -20.98 -6.46 -16.11
CA GLN A 4 -21.21 -6.34 -14.67
C GLN A 4 -19.90 -6.51 -13.89
N MET A 5 -19.07 -7.49 -14.25
CA MET A 5 -17.75 -7.70 -13.65
C MET A 5 -16.81 -6.53 -13.94
N LEU A 6 -16.87 -5.98 -15.16
CA LEU A 6 -16.11 -4.77 -15.50
C LEU A 6 -16.48 -3.60 -14.59
N GLY A 7 -17.78 -3.30 -14.47
CA GLY A 7 -18.27 -2.22 -13.58
C GLY A 7 -17.86 -2.42 -12.13
N PHE A 8 -17.94 -3.67 -11.64
CA PHE A 8 -17.50 -4.05 -10.30
C PHE A 8 -16.00 -3.76 -10.07
N LEU A 9 -15.14 -4.22 -10.98
CA LEU A 9 -13.69 -4.01 -10.87
C LEU A 9 -13.28 -2.54 -11.00
N VAL A 10 -13.94 -1.77 -11.88
CA VAL A 10 -13.73 -0.33 -12.02
C VAL A 10 -14.10 0.39 -10.73
N PHE A 11 -15.25 0.08 -10.12
CA PHE A 11 -15.68 0.69 -8.87
C PHE A 11 -14.71 0.37 -7.72
N PHE A 12 -14.41 -0.91 -7.50
CA PHE A 12 -13.52 -1.31 -6.41
C PHE A 12 -12.07 -0.91 -6.65
N GLY A 13 -11.61 -0.86 -7.90
CA GLY A 13 -10.30 -0.33 -8.28
C GLY A 13 -10.17 1.15 -7.95
N PHE A 14 -11.16 1.96 -8.31
CA PHE A 14 -11.21 3.37 -7.94
C PHE A 14 -11.16 3.57 -6.42
N MET A 15 -12.05 2.89 -5.68
CA MET A 15 -12.13 2.99 -4.22
C MET A 15 -10.83 2.53 -3.54
N ALA A 16 -10.27 1.42 -4.00
CA ALA A 16 -9.01 0.91 -3.48
C ALA A 16 -7.88 1.92 -3.64
N ALA A 17 -7.69 2.48 -4.83
CA ALA A 17 -6.63 3.44 -5.10
C ALA A 17 -6.87 4.82 -4.46
N PHE A 18 -8.13 5.24 -4.34
CA PHE A 18 -8.49 6.45 -3.60
C PHE A 18 -8.03 6.35 -2.14
N ILE A 19 -8.42 5.27 -1.46
CA ILE A 19 -8.06 5.03 -0.06
C ILE A 19 -6.56 4.79 0.08
N ASP A 20 -6.00 3.98 -0.83
CA ASP A 20 -4.56 3.69 -0.83
C ASP A 20 -3.73 4.96 -0.90
N SER A 21 -4.04 5.88 -1.79
CA SER A 21 -3.28 7.12 -1.95
C SER A 21 -3.35 8.05 -0.73
N VAL A 22 -4.38 7.95 0.11
CA VAL A 22 -4.51 8.77 1.33
C VAL A 22 -3.83 8.10 2.52
N VAL A 23 -4.19 6.85 2.81
CA VAL A 23 -3.81 6.20 4.07
C VAL A 23 -3.17 4.81 3.90
N GLY A 24 -3.15 4.28 2.69
CA GLY A 24 -2.70 2.93 2.42
C GLY A 24 -3.80 1.88 2.56
N GLY A 25 -3.45 0.64 2.23
CA GLY A 25 -4.34 -0.50 2.40
C GLY A 25 -5.26 -0.81 1.22
N GLY A 26 -5.05 -0.21 0.06
CA GLY A 26 -5.85 -0.47 -1.15
C GLY A 26 -5.95 -1.95 -1.52
N GLY A 27 -4.88 -2.71 -1.32
CA GLY A 27 -4.86 -4.15 -1.55
C GLY A 27 -5.90 -4.93 -0.73
N LEU A 28 -6.31 -4.43 0.44
CA LEU A 28 -7.37 -5.04 1.26
C LEU A 28 -8.77 -4.89 0.65
N ILE A 29 -8.92 -4.01 -0.33
CA ILE A 29 -10.14 -3.81 -1.10
C ILE A 29 -10.03 -4.49 -2.47
N SER A 30 -8.94 -4.25 -3.19
CA SER A 30 -8.75 -4.70 -4.56
C SER A 30 -8.53 -6.21 -4.69
N ILE A 31 -7.80 -6.83 -3.77
CA ILE A 31 -7.54 -8.28 -3.81
C ILE A 31 -8.82 -9.09 -3.62
N PRO A 32 -9.69 -8.84 -2.60
CA PRO A 32 -10.98 -9.49 -2.51
C PRO A 32 -11.87 -9.27 -3.73
N ALA A 33 -11.86 -8.06 -4.31
CA ALA A 33 -12.62 -7.80 -5.53
C ALA A 33 -12.12 -8.66 -6.70
N LEU A 34 -10.82 -8.84 -6.85
CA LEU A 34 -10.25 -9.73 -7.86
C LEU A 34 -10.49 -11.21 -7.55
N LEU A 35 -10.54 -11.63 -6.29
CA LEU A 35 -10.88 -13.02 -5.95
C LEU A 35 -12.29 -13.42 -6.41
N TRP A 36 -13.22 -12.47 -6.52
CA TRP A 36 -14.56 -12.71 -7.06
C TRP A 36 -14.57 -13.06 -8.56
N THR A 37 -13.47 -12.78 -9.29
CA THR A 37 -13.34 -13.18 -10.69
C THR A 37 -13.11 -14.68 -10.88
N GLY A 38 -12.81 -15.43 -9.81
CA GLY A 38 -12.46 -16.85 -9.86
C GLY A 38 -11.03 -17.15 -10.31
N LEU A 39 -10.18 -16.12 -10.48
CA LEU A 39 -8.76 -16.32 -10.79
C LEU A 39 -8.04 -17.06 -9.65
N PRO A 40 -7.02 -17.88 -9.97
CA PRO A 40 -6.16 -18.48 -8.95
C PRO A 40 -5.53 -17.41 -8.03
N PRO A 41 -5.37 -17.66 -6.72
CA PRO A 41 -4.92 -16.65 -5.76
C PRO A 41 -3.61 -15.95 -6.14
N VAL A 42 -2.63 -16.68 -6.66
CA VAL A 42 -1.35 -16.09 -7.08
C VAL A 42 -1.52 -15.18 -8.31
N THR A 43 -2.40 -15.57 -9.25
CA THR A 43 -2.76 -14.73 -10.41
C THR A 43 -3.52 -13.48 -9.97
N VAL A 44 -4.38 -13.57 -8.95
CA VAL A 44 -5.03 -12.40 -8.33
C VAL A 44 -4.00 -11.43 -7.77
N LEU A 45 -2.98 -11.93 -7.05
CA LEU A 45 -1.90 -11.08 -6.53
C LEU A 45 -1.15 -10.37 -7.67
N GLY A 46 -0.76 -11.10 -8.71
CA GLY A 46 -0.06 -10.53 -9.87
C GLY A 46 -0.90 -9.51 -10.62
N THR A 47 -2.18 -9.83 -10.89
CA THR A 47 -3.14 -8.95 -11.56
C THR A 47 -3.38 -7.68 -10.74
N ASN A 48 -3.50 -7.81 -9.41
CA ASN A 48 -3.60 -6.67 -8.51
C ASN A 48 -2.36 -5.77 -8.58
N LYS A 49 -1.14 -6.35 -8.59
CA LYS A 49 0.11 -5.58 -8.68
C LYS A 49 0.24 -4.82 -9.99
N ALA A 50 -0.14 -5.45 -11.10
CA ALA A 50 -0.16 -4.82 -12.43
C ALA A 50 -1.18 -3.66 -12.51
N ALA A 51 -2.34 -3.77 -11.85
CA ALA A 51 -3.30 -2.67 -11.74
C ALA A 51 -2.81 -1.59 -10.76
N ALA A 52 -2.36 -1.99 -9.57
CA ALA A 52 -1.97 -1.08 -8.50
C ALA A 52 -0.76 -0.21 -8.82
N VAL A 53 0.17 -0.68 -9.66
CA VAL A 53 1.33 0.13 -10.08
C VAL A 53 0.90 1.41 -10.80
N MET A 54 -0.22 1.39 -11.54
CA MET A 54 -0.74 2.57 -12.24
C MET A 54 -1.25 3.63 -11.24
N GLY A 55 -2.02 3.22 -10.25
CA GLY A 55 -2.49 4.10 -9.16
C GLY A 55 -1.33 4.59 -8.27
N ALA A 56 -0.40 3.71 -7.94
CA ALA A 56 0.77 4.04 -7.12
C ALA A 56 1.68 5.07 -7.82
N LEU A 57 1.91 4.93 -9.12
CA LEU A 57 2.62 5.94 -9.92
C LEU A 57 1.91 7.29 -9.87
N THR A 58 0.58 7.28 -10.05
CA THR A 58 -0.23 8.51 -10.07
C THR A 58 -0.14 9.25 -8.74
N SER A 59 -0.32 8.55 -7.61
CA SER A 59 -0.22 9.16 -6.29
C SER A 59 1.22 9.60 -5.98
N PHE A 60 2.22 8.80 -6.31
CA PHE A 60 3.63 9.16 -6.13
C PHE A 60 3.99 10.45 -6.88
N VAL A 61 3.63 10.56 -8.17
CA VAL A 61 3.85 11.78 -8.96
C VAL A 61 3.13 12.99 -8.36
N ALA A 62 1.90 12.83 -7.89
CA ALA A 62 1.16 13.91 -7.24
C ALA A 62 1.87 14.41 -5.97
N PHE A 63 2.35 13.50 -5.12
CA PHE A 63 3.07 13.87 -3.89
C PHE A 63 4.48 14.43 -4.17
N VAL A 64 5.20 13.94 -5.18
CA VAL A 64 6.48 14.53 -5.60
C VAL A 64 6.28 15.97 -6.09
N ARG A 65 5.27 16.21 -6.94
CA ARG A 65 4.96 17.55 -7.45
C ARG A 65 4.53 18.53 -6.36
N SER A 66 3.97 18.05 -5.26
CA SER A 66 3.59 18.87 -4.11
C SER A 66 4.76 19.21 -3.17
N GLY A 67 5.95 18.65 -3.39
CA GLY A 67 7.12 18.85 -2.54
C GLY A 67 7.05 18.15 -1.18
N ARG A 68 6.10 17.21 -0.98
CA ARG A 68 5.90 16.50 0.30
C ARG A 68 6.77 15.24 0.47
N VAL A 69 7.44 14.81 -0.60
CA VAL A 69 8.33 13.63 -0.57
C VAL A 69 9.75 14.07 -0.22
N ASP A 70 10.35 13.45 0.79
CA ASP A 70 11.77 13.60 1.08
C ASP A 70 12.60 12.80 0.05
N MET A 71 12.99 13.47 -1.02
CA MET A 71 13.73 12.83 -2.12
C MET A 71 15.11 12.34 -1.72
N TRP A 72 15.75 12.94 -0.69
CA TRP A 72 17.03 12.45 -0.19
C TRP A 72 16.89 11.09 0.47
N LEU A 73 15.85 10.93 1.28
CA LEU A 73 15.54 9.69 1.96
C LEU A 73 15.03 8.63 0.97
N ILE A 74 14.08 8.99 0.12
CA ILE A 74 13.46 8.06 -0.81
C ILE A 74 14.46 7.50 -1.82
N LYS A 75 15.41 8.28 -2.34
CA LYS A 75 16.47 7.76 -3.23
C LYS A 75 17.28 6.62 -2.60
N ARG A 76 17.40 6.56 -1.27
CA ARG A 76 18.10 5.50 -0.55
C ARG A 76 17.22 4.30 -0.25
N LEU A 77 15.94 4.55 0.08
CA LEU A 77 15.02 3.51 0.51
C LEU A 77 14.31 2.82 -0.66
N PHE A 78 14.11 3.53 -1.78
CA PHE A 78 13.40 3.04 -2.98
C PHE A 78 14.02 1.75 -3.55
N PRO A 79 15.33 1.66 -3.78
CA PRO A 79 15.95 0.42 -4.27
C PRO A 79 15.75 -0.75 -3.33
N LEU A 80 15.75 -0.51 -2.01
CA LEU A 80 15.56 -1.56 -1.01
C LEU A 80 14.13 -2.10 -1.01
N SER A 81 13.13 -1.22 -1.11
CA SER A 81 11.73 -1.63 -1.25
C SER A 81 11.52 -2.43 -2.55
N LEU A 82 12.12 -2.00 -3.65
CA LEU A 82 12.08 -2.67 -4.95
C LEU A 82 12.70 -4.07 -4.87
N LEU A 83 13.92 -4.19 -4.31
CA LEU A 83 14.61 -5.47 -4.15
C LEU A 83 13.85 -6.39 -3.19
N GLY A 84 13.41 -5.87 -2.04
CA GLY A 84 12.59 -6.63 -1.09
C GLY A 84 11.37 -7.23 -1.77
N SER A 85 10.64 -6.43 -2.56
CA SER A 85 9.46 -6.89 -3.28
C SER A 85 9.79 -7.98 -4.30
N GLY A 86 10.90 -7.86 -5.02
CA GLY A 86 11.36 -8.91 -5.91
C GLY A 86 11.58 -10.25 -5.20
N PHE A 87 12.25 -10.23 -4.05
CA PHE A 87 12.41 -11.43 -3.21
C PHE A 87 11.07 -11.95 -2.67
N GLY A 88 10.13 -11.06 -2.34
CA GLY A 88 8.79 -11.42 -1.91
C GLY A 88 8.02 -12.18 -2.99
N VAL A 89 8.06 -11.72 -4.24
CA VAL A 89 7.42 -12.41 -5.38
C VAL A 89 8.06 -13.79 -5.63
N LEU A 90 9.36 -13.93 -5.47
CA LEU A 90 10.00 -15.23 -5.57
C LEU A 90 9.56 -16.18 -4.46
N ALA A 91 9.41 -15.67 -3.24
CA ALA A 91 9.02 -16.45 -2.07
C ALA A 91 7.54 -16.86 -2.07
N VAL A 92 6.61 -16.04 -2.62
CA VAL A 92 5.17 -16.36 -2.63
C VAL A 92 4.85 -17.68 -3.34
N ARG A 93 5.72 -18.11 -4.23
CA ARG A 93 5.60 -19.38 -4.93
C ARG A 93 5.92 -20.61 -4.05
N MET A 94 6.49 -20.40 -2.86
CA MET A 94 7.03 -21.45 -2.00
C MET A 94 6.26 -21.62 -0.69
N VAL A 95 5.41 -20.64 -0.30
CA VAL A 95 4.77 -20.59 1.02
C VAL A 95 3.25 -20.46 0.91
N PRO A 96 2.47 -21.26 1.67
CA PRO A 96 1.02 -21.12 1.74
C PRO A 96 0.60 -19.76 2.31
N PRO A 97 -0.40 -19.07 1.71
CA PRO A 97 -0.86 -17.74 2.16
C PRO A 97 -1.42 -17.71 3.58
N ASP A 98 -1.78 -18.85 4.13
CA ASP A 98 -2.53 -18.97 5.40
C ASP A 98 -1.76 -18.47 6.62
N ILE A 99 -0.42 -18.49 6.58
CA ILE A 99 0.43 -18.02 7.69
C ILE A 99 0.45 -16.48 7.78
N LEU A 100 0.17 -15.80 6.69
CA LEU A 100 0.26 -14.33 6.64
C LEU A 100 -0.96 -13.61 7.18
N ARG A 101 -2.14 -14.22 7.06
CA ARG A 101 -3.39 -13.59 7.53
C ARG A 101 -3.33 -13.20 9.02
N PRO A 102 -2.96 -14.09 9.95
CA PRO A 102 -2.82 -13.74 11.36
C PRO A 102 -1.80 -12.62 11.61
N LEU A 103 -0.67 -12.65 10.91
CA LEU A 103 0.38 -11.64 11.05
C LEU A 103 -0.13 -10.24 10.67
N VAL A 104 -0.87 -10.12 9.55
CA VAL A 104 -1.48 -8.85 9.12
C VAL A 104 -2.44 -8.31 10.17
N VAL A 105 -3.28 -9.18 10.75
CA VAL A 105 -4.24 -8.79 11.80
C VAL A 105 -3.51 -8.21 13.00
N VAL A 106 -2.48 -8.91 13.50
CA VAL A 106 -1.69 -8.47 14.66
C VAL A 106 -1.02 -7.12 14.37
N MET A 107 -0.40 -6.96 13.18
CA MET A 107 0.26 -5.72 12.80
C MET A 107 -0.73 -4.55 12.68
N LEU A 108 -1.90 -4.75 12.07
CA LEU A 108 -2.93 -3.72 11.95
C LEU A 108 -3.49 -3.32 13.32
N ILE A 109 -3.72 -4.29 14.22
CA ILE A 109 -4.18 -4.02 15.59
C ILE A 109 -3.13 -3.18 16.34
N ALA A 110 -1.85 -3.54 16.26
CA ALA A 110 -0.77 -2.80 16.90
C ALA A 110 -0.70 -1.34 16.41
N VAL A 111 -0.81 -1.13 15.09
CA VAL A 111 -0.84 0.21 14.47
C VAL A 111 -2.06 1.01 14.94
N LEU A 112 -3.25 0.39 14.99
CA LEU A 112 -4.48 1.05 15.42
C LEU A 112 -4.38 1.48 16.88
N VAL A 113 -4.03 0.55 17.78
CA VAL A 113 -3.90 0.81 19.22
C VAL A 113 -2.93 1.95 19.47
N TYR A 114 -1.75 1.92 18.84
CA TYR A 114 -0.78 2.99 18.97
C TYR A 114 -1.31 4.34 18.47
N SER A 115 -1.98 4.35 17.31
CA SER A 115 -2.53 5.59 16.71
C SER A 115 -3.66 6.21 17.53
N VAL A 116 -4.47 5.39 18.21
CA VAL A 116 -5.57 5.85 19.09
C VAL A 116 -5.02 6.36 20.42
N LEU A 117 -4.07 5.65 21.03
CA LEU A 117 -3.50 6.03 22.33
C LEU A 117 -2.70 7.34 22.28
N LYS A 118 -2.00 7.60 21.19
CA LYS A 118 -1.23 8.84 20.98
C LYS A 118 -2.03 9.87 20.18
N LYS A 119 -2.91 10.65 20.86
CA LYS A 119 -3.83 11.61 20.25
C LYS A 119 -3.16 12.70 19.40
N ASP A 120 -1.97 13.15 19.77
CA ASP A 120 -1.25 14.24 19.08
C ASP A 120 -0.19 13.75 18.09
N TRP A 121 -0.04 12.44 17.98
CA TRP A 121 0.96 11.83 17.11
C TRP A 121 0.68 12.09 15.62
N GLY A 122 1.70 12.50 14.88
CA GLY A 122 1.61 12.77 13.45
C GLY A 122 0.83 14.03 13.06
N ARG A 123 0.45 14.89 14.03
CA ARG A 123 -0.17 16.19 13.71
C ARG A 123 0.84 17.20 13.21
N GLU A 124 2.02 17.21 13.81
CA GLU A 124 3.12 18.09 13.47
C GLU A 124 4.30 17.29 12.93
N ASN A 125 5.08 17.93 12.07
CA ASN A 125 6.29 17.33 11.51
C ASN A 125 7.47 17.63 12.45
N HIS A 126 7.98 16.59 13.10
CA HIS A 126 9.17 16.64 13.96
C HIS A 126 10.40 16.00 13.29
N TYR A 127 10.31 15.69 12.00
CA TYR A 127 11.40 15.09 11.25
C TYR A 127 12.54 16.09 11.06
N ALA A 128 13.66 15.83 11.73
CA ALA A 128 14.87 16.65 11.67
C ALA A 128 16.06 15.97 10.94
N GLY A 129 15.75 14.95 10.13
CA GLY A 129 16.76 14.10 9.51
C GLY A 129 16.99 12.81 10.28
N LEU A 130 17.78 11.90 9.71
CA LEU A 130 18.05 10.58 10.29
C LEU A 130 19.48 10.50 10.82
N SER A 131 19.61 10.02 12.07
CA SER A 131 20.88 9.48 12.54
C SER A 131 21.27 8.23 11.75
N ALA A 132 22.54 7.86 11.73
CA ALA A 132 23.01 6.66 11.02
C ALA A 132 22.25 5.39 11.46
N ARG A 133 21.95 5.25 12.75
CA ARG A 133 21.16 4.13 13.30
C ARG A 133 19.74 4.12 12.77
N LEU A 134 19.07 5.29 12.75
CA LEU A 134 17.70 5.40 12.29
C LEU A 134 17.60 5.21 10.76
N LEU A 135 18.60 5.65 10.01
CA LEU A 135 18.72 5.38 8.58
C LEU A 135 18.85 3.88 8.31
N LEU A 136 19.71 3.17 9.05
CA LEU A 136 19.86 1.72 8.93
C LEU A 136 18.54 0.98 9.22
N LEU A 137 17.83 1.38 10.29
CA LEU A 137 16.51 0.83 10.60
C LEU A 137 15.50 1.10 9.48
N SER A 138 15.49 2.31 8.92
CA SER A 138 14.63 2.67 7.79
C SER A 138 14.95 1.84 6.54
N CYS A 139 16.21 1.53 6.30
CA CYS A 139 16.64 0.62 5.23
C CYS A 139 16.09 -0.80 5.43
N LEU A 140 16.25 -1.37 6.63
CA LEU A 140 15.73 -2.69 6.99
C LEU A 140 14.19 -2.73 6.87
N VAL A 141 13.50 -1.73 7.39
CA VAL A 141 12.05 -1.60 7.32
C VAL A 141 11.58 -1.52 5.85
N SER A 142 12.27 -0.72 5.02
CA SER A 142 11.91 -0.58 3.60
C SER A 142 12.08 -1.88 2.83
N PHE A 143 13.15 -2.62 3.08
CA PHE A 143 13.35 -3.95 2.49
C PHE A 143 12.29 -4.93 2.97
N SER A 144 12.04 -4.99 4.29
CA SER A 144 11.08 -5.94 4.89
C SER A 144 9.65 -5.68 4.43
N PHE A 145 9.20 -4.41 4.40
CA PHE A 145 7.88 -4.09 3.88
C PHE A 145 7.80 -4.20 2.35
N GLY A 146 8.90 -3.96 1.64
CA GLY A 146 8.98 -4.30 0.23
C GLY A 146 8.79 -5.80 0.00
N PHE A 147 9.51 -6.65 0.75
CA PHE A 147 9.36 -8.10 0.72
C PHE A 147 7.91 -8.53 1.02
N TYR A 148 7.35 -8.03 2.11
CA TYR A 148 5.96 -8.30 2.47
C TYR A 148 4.99 -7.89 1.35
N ASP A 149 5.22 -6.73 0.72
CA ASP A 149 4.37 -6.23 -0.37
C ASP A 149 4.45 -7.11 -1.63
N GLY A 150 5.62 -7.58 -2.00
CA GLY A 150 5.81 -8.52 -3.11
C GLY A 150 5.25 -9.91 -2.81
N PHE A 151 5.34 -10.35 -1.56
CA PHE A 151 4.89 -11.66 -1.12
C PHE A 151 3.35 -11.73 -0.98
N PHE A 152 2.73 -10.71 -0.36
CA PHE A 152 1.29 -10.68 -0.08
C PHE A 152 0.64 -9.34 -0.36
N GLY A 153 1.09 -8.27 0.28
CA GLY A 153 0.80 -6.87 -0.02
C GLY A 153 -0.32 -6.17 0.72
N PRO A 154 -1.42 -6.80 1.19
CA PRO A 154 -2.49 -6.09 1.87
C PRO A 154 -2.00 -5.31 3.10
N GLY A 155 -2.29 -4.00 3.16
CA GLY A 155 -1.90 -3.17 4.31
C GLY A 155 -0.51 -2.54 4.24
N THR A 156 0.35 -2.91 3.28
CA THR A 156 1.73 -2.38 3.17
C THR A 156 1.77 -0.87 3.21
N GLY A 157 0.87 -0.20 2.51
CA GLY A 157 0.83 1.27 2.51
C GLY A 157 0.57 1.87 3.88
N SER A 158 -0.29 1.25 4.69
CA SER A 158 -0.56 1.68 6.07
C SER A 158 0.64 1.41 6.98
N PHE A 159 1.33 0.29 6.80
CA PHE A 159 2.55 -0.03 7.57
C PHE A 159 3.70 0.92 7.24
N LEU A 160 3.91 1.23 5.96
CA LEU A 160 4.91 2.21 5.53
C LEU A 160 4.57 3.61 6.06
N LEU A 161 3.30 4.03 6.00
CA LEU A 161 2.86 5.30 6.58
C LEU A 161 3.16 5.33 8.08
N PHE A 162 2.82 4.26 8.81
CA PHE A 162 3.11 4.13 10.23
C PHE A 162 4.62 4.20 10.52
N ALA A 163 5.46 3.53 9.72
CA ALA A 163 6.91 3.59 9.87
C ALA A 163 7.44 5.02 9.70
N PHE A 164 6.96 5.78 8.71
CA PHE A 164 7.37 7.18 8.56
C PHE A 164 6.86 8.10 9.67
N LEU A 165 5.70 7.81 10.24
CA LEU A 165 5.24 8.51 11.45
C LEU A 165 6.17 8.27 12.64
N LEU A 166 6.68 7.04 12.82
CA LEU A 166 7.66 6.72 13.87
C LEU A 166 8.99 7.46 13.67
N VAL A 167 9.34 7.75 12.43
CA VAL A 167 10.53 8.54 12.07
C VAL A 167 10.37 10.03 12.38
N GLY A 168 9.12 10.50 12.58
CA GLY A 168 8.82 11.87 12.99
C GLY A 168 8.09 12.70 11.92
N PHE A 169 7.75 12.15 10.77
CA PHE A 169 6.91 12.85 9.79
C PHE A 169 5.48 13.07 10.32
N ASP A 170 4.82 14.12 9.86
CA ASP A 170 3.37 14.26 10.01
C ASP A 170 2.61 13.26 9.11
N PHE A 171 1.29 13.11 9.32
CA PHE A 171 0.50 12.14 8.54
C PHE A 171 0.58 12.37 7.03
N LEU A 172 0.62 13.61 6.58
CA LEU A 172 0.70 13.93 5.15
C LEU A 172 2.08 13.62 4.57
N GLY A 173 3.16 13.98 5.26
CA GLY A 173 4.53 13.65 4.87
C GLY A 173 4.79 12.15 4.92
N ALA A 174 4.28 11.47 5.95
CA ALA A 174 4.36 10.02 6.07
C ALA A 174 3.63 9.33 4.91
N ALA A 175 2.41 9.77 4.56
CA ALA A 175 1.68 9.26 3.42
C ALA A 175 2.46 9.48 2.10
N ALA A 176 3.03 10.66 1.90
CA ALA A 176 3.80 10.99 0.70
C ALA A 176 5.01 10.06 0.51
N ASN A 177 5.82 9.87 1.56
CA ASN A 177 6.99 9.00 1.51
C ASN A 177 6.61 7.52 1.41
N ALA A 178 5.53 7.09 2.07
CA ALA A 178 5.00 5.74 1.95
C ALA A 178 4.57 5.40 0.52
N ARG A 179 3.96 6.37 -0.22
CA ARG A 179 3.57 6.17 -1.64
C ARG A 179 4.78 5.91 -2.53
N ALA A 180 5.90 6.58 -2.28
CA ALA A 180 7.13 6.37 -3.04
C ALA A 180 7.65 4.93 -2.90
N LEU A 181 7.71 4.41 -1.68
CA LEU A 181 8.16 3.03 -1.44
C LEU A 181 7.15 1.99 -1.91
N ASN A 182 5.86 2.27 -1.78
CA ASN A 182 4.80 1.40 -2.28
C ASN A 182 4.79 1.36 -3.82
N PHE A 183 5.12 2.47 -4.51
CA PHE A 183 5.34 2.45 -5.96
C PHE A 183 6.54 1.58 -6.33
N ALA A 184 7.67 1.67 -5.60
CA ALA A 184 8.85 0.85 -5.83
C ALA A 184 8.55 -0.65 -5.73
N SER A 185 7.85 -1.07 -4.66
CA SER A 185 7.48 -2.46 -4.45
C SER A 185 6.47 -2.97 -5.49
N ASN A 186 5.47 -2.16 -5.84
CA ASN A 186 4.47 -2.54 -6.85
C ASN A 186 5.08 -2.67 -8.25
N ILE A 187 6.05 -1.80 -8.65
CA ILE A 187 6.75 -1.93 -9.94
C ILE A 187 7.51 -3.26 -10.02
N SER A 188 8.30 -3.58 -9.00
CA SER A 188 9.06 -4.81 -8.93
C SER A 188 8.15 -6.04 -9.01
N ALA A 189 7.08 -6.05 -8.20
CA ALA A 189 6.11 -7.13 -8.19
C ALA A 189 5.39 -7.26 -9.54
N ALA A 190 4.89 -6.16 -10.12
CA ALA A 190 4.21 -6.18 -11.41
C ALA A 190 5.09 -6.75 -12.53
N VAL A 191 6.36 -6.33 -12.58
CA VAL A 191 7.33 -6.84 -13.57
C VAL A 191 7.55 -8.33 -13.40
N LEU A 192 7.82 -8.80 -12.18
CA LEU A 192 8.10 -10.22 -11.94
C LEU A 192 6.87 -11.11 -12.11
N PHE A 193 5.70 -10.72 -11.61
CA PHE A 193 4.47 -11.48 -11.85
C PHE A 193 4.12 -11.55 -13.35
N THR A 194 4.36 -10.47 -14.10
CA THR A 194 4.21 -10.47 -15.57
C THR A 194 5.20 -11.42 -16.22
N TYR A 195 6.48 -11.39 -15.83
CA TYR A 195 7.52 -12.29 -16.33
C TYR A 195 7.17 -13.76 -16.09
N PHE A 196 6.54 -14.09 -14.97
CA PHE A 196 6.10 -15.44 -14.65
C PHE A 196 4.74 -15.83 -15.27
N GLY A 197 4.12 -14.98 -16.06
CA GLY A 197 2.80 -15.24 -16.66
C GLY A 197 1.65 -15.28 -15.65
N LEU A 198 1.80 -14.64 -14.50
CA LEU A 198 0.85 -14.64 -13.38
C LEU A 198 0.01 -13.35 -13.33
N VAL A 199 -0.21 -12.71 -14.48
CA VAL A 199 -1.04 -11.50 -14.61
C VAL A 199 -2.10 -11.73 -15.66
N ASP A 200 -3.36 -11.48 -15.31
CA ASP A 200 -4.45 -11.39 -16.29
C ASP A 200 -4.69 -9.90 -16.64
N PHE A 201 -4.20 -9.52 -17.81
CA PHE A 201 -4.30 -8.14 -18.30
C PHE A 201 -5.72 -7.71 -18.65
N SER A 202 -6.62 -8.65 -18.92
CA SER A 202 -8.03 -8.34 -19.19
C SER A 202 -8.74 -7.76 -17.97
N TYR A 203 -8.30 -8.11 -16.77
CA TYR A 203 -8.75 -7.53 -15.51
C TYR A 203 -7.83 -6.40 -15.02
N ALA A 204 -6.51 -6.56 -15.19
CA ALA A 204 -5.54 -5.58 -14.68
C ALA A 204 -5.68 -4.20 -15.33
N ILE A 205 -5.89 -4.14 -16.65
CA ILE A 205 -5.95 -2.86 -17.36
C ILE A 205 -7.17 -2.04 -16.98
N PRO A 206 -8.43 -2.55 -17.06
CA PRO A 206 -9.58 -1.75 -16.67
C PRO A 206 -9.54 -1.30 -15.21
N MET A 207 -9.13 -2.20 -14.31
CA MET A 207 -8.99 -1.89 -12.90
C MET A 207 -7.88 -0.84 -12.67
N GLY A 208 -6.75 -0.95 -13.37
CA GLY A 208 -5.63 -0.02 -13.29
C GLY A 208 -5.97 1.39 -13.78
N LEU A 209 -6.75 1.51 -14.86
CA LEU A 209 -7.26 2.79 -15.34
C LEU A 209 -8.17 3.45 -14.29
N ALA A 210 -9.05 2.69 -13.65
CA ALA A 210 -9.86 3.17 -12.54
C ALA A 210 -9.00 3.58 -11.34
N MET A 211 -7.92 2.83 -11.06
CA MET A 211 -6.96 3.14 -10.00
C MET A 211 -6.21 4.45 -10.27
N ILE A 212 -5.91 4.81 -11.51
CA ILE A 212 -5.34 6.13 -11.86
C ILE A 212 -6.29 7.24 -11.37
N ALA A 213 -7.56 7.16 -11.74
CA ALA A 213 -8.56 8.16 -11.35
C ALA A 213 -8.75 8.22 -9.83
N GLY A 214 -8.87 7.07 -9.17
CA GLY A 214 -9.00 6.98 -7.71
C GLY A 214 -7.79 7.56 -6.98
N ALA A 215 -6.59 7.21 -7.42
CA ALA A 215 -5.35 7.70 -6.84
C ALA A 215 -5.17 9.21 -7.02
N TRP A 216 -5.51 9.74 -8.19
CA TRP A 216 -5.47 11.17 -8.44
C TRP A 216 -6.43 11.94 -7.52
N CYS A 217 -7.68 11.48 -7.41
CA CYS A 217 -8.67 12.07 -6.50
C CYS A 217 -8.23 12.00 -5.04
N GLY A 218 -7.77 10.83 -4.58
CA GLY A 218 -7.34 10.61 -3.21
C GLY A 218 -6.11 11.44 -2.84
N ALA A 219 -5.08 11.44 -3.68
CA ALA A 219 -3.87 12.24 -3.45
C ALA A 219 -4.19 13.75 -3.42
N ARG A 220 -5.02 14.24 -4.37
CA ARG A 220 -5.46 15.64 -4.37
C ARG A 220 -6.25 16.00 -3.11
N MET A 221 -7.11 15.11 -2.64
CA MET A 221 -7.89 15.32 -1.41
C MET A 221 -6.99 15.32 -0.16
N ALA A 222 -6.02 14.41 -0.08
CA ALA A 222 -5.04 14.39 1.00
C ALA A 222 -4.21 15.69 1.03
N LEU A 223 -3.73 16.14 -0.12
CA LEU A 223 -2.94 17.37 -0.26
C LEU A 223 -3.74 18.63 0.08
N SER A 224 -5.03 18.69 -0.31
CA SER A 224 -5.89 19.86 -0.05
C SER A 224 -6.41 19.92 1.38
N ARG A 225 -6.68 18.78 2.02
CA ARG A 225 -7.25 18.68 3.37
C ARG A 225 -6.18 18.50 4.46
N GLY A 226 -4.99 18.05 4.09
CA GLY A 226 -3.84 17.91 4.98
C GLY A 226 -3.98 16.84 6.05
N THR A 227 -3.12 16.94 7.08
CA THR A 227 -3.01 15.97 8.19
C THR A 227 -4.33 15.75 8.94
N GLY A 228 -5.13 16.80 9.11
CA GLY A 228 -6.44 16.73 9.79
C GLY A 228 -7.45 15.80 9.11
N TYR A 229 -7.32 15.59 7.80
CA TYR A 229 -8.14 14.65 7.03
C TYR A 229 -7.52 13.25 6.96
N VAL A 230 -6.21 13.18 6.75
CA VAL A 230 -5.51 11.89 6.57
C VAL A 230 -5.58 11.04 7.84
N ARG A 231 -5.39 11.65 9.03
CA ARG A 231 -5.39 10.93 10.30
C ARG A 231 -6.72 10.23 10.63
N PRO A 232 -7.89 10.90 10.66
CA PRO A 232 -9.14 10.22 10.97
C PRO A 232 -9.50 9.16 9.94
N LEU A 233 -9.19 9.39 8.66
CA LEU A 233 -9.40 8.39 7.63
C LEU A 233 -8.49 7.17 7.84
N PHE A 234 -7.23 7.38 8.25
CA PHE A 234 -6.31 6.29 8.60
C PHE A 234 -6.86 5.42 9.74
N ILE A 235 -7.34 6.04 10.81
CA ILE A 235 -7.92 5.32 11.96
C ILE A 235 -9.17 4.55 11.53
N LEU A 236 -10.09 5.21 10.81
CA LEU A 236 -11.33 4.60 10.31
C LEU A 236 -11.03 3.39 9.43
N MET A 237 -10.17 3.56 8.42
CA MET A 237 -9.84 2.50 7.47
C MET A 237 -9.11 1.35 8.16
N THR A 238 -8.14 1.64 9.04
CA THR A 238 -7.44 0.58 9.79
C THR A 238 -8.42 -0.21 10.66
N THR A 239 -9.39 0.43 11.30
CA THR A 239 -10.45 -0.23 12.09
C THR A 239 -11.32 -1.16 11.21
N VAL A 240 -11.77 -0.66 10.05
CA VAL A 240 -12.58 -1.45 9.10
C VAL A 240 -11.79 -2.65 8.58
N LEU A 241 -10.51 -2.44 8.26
CA LEU A 241 -9.64 -3.50 7.75
C LEU A 241 -9.39 -4.59 8.80
N ILE A 242 -9.19 -4.22 10.08
CA ILE A 242 -9.09 -5.17 11.18
C ILE A 242 -10.39 -5.96 11.32
N GLY A 243 -11.54 -5.28 11.36
CA GLY A 243 -12.84 -5.94 11.46
C GLY A 243 -13.05 -6.97 10.36
N LYS A 244 -12.74 -6.62 9.11
CA LYS A 244 -12.80 -7.54 7.98
C LYS A 244 -11.87 -8.75 8.15
N GLN A 245 -10.60 -8.52 8.49
CA GLN A 245 -9.62 -9.59 8.65
C GLN A 245 -9.98 -10.55 9.80
N LEU A 246 -10.56 -10.04 10.90
CA LEU A 246 -11.07 -10.87 12.01
C LEU A 246 -12.23 -11.75 11.53
N VAL A 247 -13.20 -11.18 10.80
CA VAL A 247 -14.30 -11.98 10.23
C VAL A 247 -13.79 -13.06 9.29
N ASP A 248 -12.78 -12.76 8.47
CA ASP A 248 -12.17 -13.73 7.54
C ASP A 248 -11.32 -14.80 8.26
N LEU A 249 -10.86 -14.54 9.49
CA LEU A 249 -10.10 -15.50 10.30
C LEU A 249 -11.01 -16.54 10.99
N PHE A 250 -12.26 -16.17 11.30
CA PHE A 250 -13.24 -17.02 11.97
C PHE A 250 -14.21 -17.74 11.01
N LYS A 251 -14.01 -17.61 9.70
CA LYS A 251 -14.71 -18.36 8.63
C LYS A 251 -13.83 -19.47 8.06
#